data_7190d175ffb6f00c166032d5e5db6731
#
_entry.id   7190d175ffb6f00c166032d5e5db6731
#
_cell.length_a   1.000
_cell.length_b   1.000
_cell.length_c   1.000
_cell.angle_alpha   90.00
_cell.angle_beta   90.00
_cell.angle_gamma   90.00
#
_symmetry.space_group_name_H-M   'P 1'
#
loop_
_entity.id
_entity.type
_entity.pdbx_description
1 polymer ?
#
loop_
_entity_poly.entity_id
_entity_poly.type
_entity_poly.pdbx_seq_one_letter_code
_entity_poly.pdbx_strand_id
1 'polypeptide(L)'
;INMSPAIAKIFAEHSEAYDFMDTVCRDIVSPESREAVMGLVDISTLRERMEGVPYLAAEVRDCRGAWYSLQVVPQHRDKQGRLESVVVATHNISMVKHAEELSYQDKLTGLRNRNYLESRGDSLVNEDLPVSVIMLDCNYLKRTNDIYGHEMGDELLRRTASVLRRVAGADYLPMRLGGDEFLLVCPHTDNESALGLEQDLRLGLAAVSDEALTVSASIGVATVETAGNTLADVYRVADHNMYREKRTVHAQGADC
;
A
#
# COMPACT_ATOMS: atom_id res chain seq x y z
N ILE A 1 21.93 14.50 -25.30
CA ILE A 1 20.60 14.28 -24.69
C ILE A 1 20.21 12.85 -24.98
N ASN A 2 20.11 12.03 -23.94
CA ASN A 2 19.74 10.62 -24.09
C ASN A 2 18.20 10.53 -23.94
N MET A 3 17.48 10.74 -25.06
CA MET A 3 16.02 10.67 -25.11
C MET A 3 15.54 9.30 -25.57
N SER A 4 14.39 8.84 -25.07
CA SER A 4 13.75 7.66 -25.64
C SER A 4 13.40 7.91 -27.14
N PRO A 5 13.38 6.89 -27.99
CA PRO A 5 13.06 7.06 -29.41
C PRO A 5 11.71 7.76 -29.66
N ALA A 6 10.72 7.50 -28.81
CA ALA A 6 9.40 8.15 -28.90
C ALA A 6 9.47 9.65 -28.60
N ILE A 7 10.16 10.05 -27.53
CA ILE A 7 10.35 11.45 -27.15
C ILE A 7 11.22 12.18 -28.19
N ALA A 8 12.28 11.53 -28.71
CA ALA A 8 13.14 12.10 -29.74
C ALA A 8 12.37 12.41 -31.04
N LYS A 9 11.40 11.55 -31.41
CA LYS A 9 10.55 11.79 -32.60
C LYS A 9 9.66 13.02 -32.37
N ILE A 10 8.96 13.11 -31.22
CA ILE A 10 8.11 14.27 -30.91
C ILE A 10 8.96 15.56 -30.88
N PHE A 11 10.16 15.52 -30.29
CA PHE A 11 11.08 16.66 -30.23
C PHE A 11 11.49 17.16 -31.59
N ALA A 12 11.66 16.27 -32.58
CA ALA A 12 12.00 16.64 -33.94
C ALA A 12 10.85 17.31 -34.73
N GLU A 13 9.61 17.06 -34.29
CA GLU A 13 8.39 17.56 -34.93
C GLU A 13 7.90 18.91 -34.35
N HIS A 14 8.39 19.32 -33.17
CA HIS A 14 7.94 20.52 -32.45
C HIS A 14 9.08 21.52 -32.20
N SER A 15 8.86 22.78 -32.55
CA SER A 15 9.82 23.89 -32.35
C SER A 15 9.62 24.63 -31.03
N GLU A 16 8.41 24.58 -30.48
CA GLU A 16 8.03 25.25 -29.23
C GLU A 16 8.01 24.23 -28.06
N ALA A 17 8.64 24.62 -26.95
CA ALA A 17 8.74 23.72 -25.77
C ALA A 17 7.37 23.34 -25.18
N TYR A 18 6.38 24.23 -25.28
CA TYR A 18 5.02 23.98 -24.78
C TYR A 18 4.31 22.93 -25.61
N ASP A 19 4.33 23.07 -26.94
CA ASP A 19 3.70 22.12 -27.89
C ASP A 19 4.34 20.72 -27.75
N PHE A 20 5.66 20.70 -27.56
CA PHE A 20 6.40 19.47 -27.29
C PHE A 20 5.88 18.77 -26.01
N MET A 21 5.78 19.51 -24.91
CA MET A 21 5.33 18.95 -23.61
C MET A 21 3.87 18.51 -23.65
N ASP A 22 2.98 19.28 -24.32
CA ASP A 22 1.58 18.89 -24.50
C ASP A 22 1.46 17.56 -25.26
N THR A 23 2.23 17.41 -26.34
CA THR A 23 2.25 16.18 -27.13
C THR A 23 2.82 15.00 -26.33
N VAL A 24 3.90 15.19 -25.56
CA VAL A 24 4.45 14.18 -24.66
C VAL A 24 3.41 13.76 -23.61
N CYS A 25 2.73 14.72 -22.99
CA CYS A 25 1.69 14.45 -22.02
C CYS A 25 0.53 13.67 -22.62
N ARG A 26 0.10 14.00 -23.83
CA ARG A 26 -1.02 13.35 -24.49
C ARG A 26 -0.69 11.93 -24.96
N ASP A 27 0.48 11.71 -25.56
CA ASP A 27 0.80 10.50 -26.30
C ASP A 27 1.63 9.49 -25.50
N ILE A 28 2.36 9.94 -24.48
CA ILE A 28 3.29 9.10 -23.70
C ILE A 28 2.87 8.96 -22.25
N VAL A 29 2.37 10.02 -21.61
CA VAL A 29 2.05 10.02 -20.17
C VAL A 29 0.66 9.43 -19.93
N SER A 30 0.54 8.56 -18.92
CA SER A 30 -0.76 8.01 -18.52
C SER A 30 -1.74 9.12 -18.09
N PRO A 31 -3.05 8.97 -18.33
CA PRO A 31 -4.03 9.99 -17.96
C PRO A 31 -3.93 10.49 -16.53
N GLU A 32 -3.68 9.57 -15.58
CA GLU A 32 -3.58 9.86 -14.15
C GLU A 32 -2.35 10.73 -13.81
N SER A 33 -1.27 10.65 -14.63
CA SER A 33 -0.02 11.38 -14.39
C SER A 33 0.06 12.71 -15.11
N ARG A 34 -0.87 13.03 -16.00
CA ARG A 34 -0.82 14.25 -16.86
C ARG A 34 -0.84 15.54 -16.07
N GLU A 35 -1.71 15.62 -15.07
CA GLU A 35 -1.81 16.80 -14.20
C GLU A 35 -0.50 17.06 -13.46
N ALA A 36 0.11 16.00 -12.90
CA ALA A 36 1.40 16.10 -12.22
C ALA A 36 2.53 16.59 -13.16
N VAL A 37 2.57 16.10 -14.41
CA VAL A 37 3.56 16.54 -15.41
C VAL A 37 3.34 18.00 -15.77
N MET A 38 2.11 18.38 -16.14
CA MET A 38 1.78 19.75 -16.56
C MET A 38 2.01 20.75 -15.43
N GLY A 39 1.62 20.39 -14.19
CA GLY A 39 1.91 21.20 -13.02
C GLY A 39 3.41 21.33 -12.74
N LEU A 40 4.20 20.28 -12.98
CA LEU A 40 5.64 20.31 -12.76
C LEU A 40 6.35 21.27 -13.75
N VAL A 41 5.96 21.26 -15.03
CA VAL A 41 6.60 22.04 -16.12
C VAL A 41 5.92 23.37 -16.40
N ASP A 42 4.93 23.77 -15.62
CA ASP A 42 4.24 25.06 -15.81
C ASP A 42 5.20 26.24 -15.69
N ILE A 43 5.56 26.82 -16.84
CA ILE A 43 6.52 27.90 -16.95
C ILE A 43 6.07 29.16 -16.22
N SER A 44 4.75 29.39 -16.11
CA SER A 44 4.18 30.60 -15.49
C SER A 44 4.53 30.70 -14.00
N THR A 45 4.58 29.55 -13.30
CA THR A 45 4.87 29.45 -11.87
C THR A 45 6.26 28.90 -11.57
N LEU A 46 6.97 28.37 -12.57
CA LEU A 46 8.22 27.63 -12.40
C LEU A 46 9.30 28.45 -11.70
N ARG A 47 9.40 29.74 -12.04
CA ARG A 47 10.41 30.63 -11.44
C ARG A 47 10.24 30.76 -9.94
N GLU A 48 9.02 30.95 -9.46
CA GLU A 48 8.68 31.07 -8.05
C GLU A 48 8.90 29.74 -7.31
N ARG A 49 8.42 28.65 -7.87
CA ARG A 49 8.57 27.29 -7.29
C ARG A 49 10.01 26.82 -7.22
N MET A 50 10.89 27.32 -8.10
CA MET A 50 12.33 27.00 -8.10
C MET A 50 13.16 27.91 -7.19
N GLU A 51 12.52 28.85 -6.46
CA GLU A 51 13.23 29.73 -5.55
C GLU A 51 13.66 28.97 -4.27
N GLY A 52 14.96 28.95 -4.02
CA GLY A 52 15.53 28.29 -2.84
C GLY A 52 15.55 26.75 -2.88
N VAL A 53 15.06 26.11 -3.96
CA VAL A 53 15.07 24.65 -4.09
C VAL A 53 16.08 24.19 -5.16
N PRO A 54 16.76 23.04 -4.95
CA PRO A 54 17.74 22.53 -5.90
C PRO A 54 17.11 21.95 -7.16
N TYR A 55 15.91 21.38 -7.07
CA TYR A 55 15.13 20.85 -8.18
C TYR A 55 13.67 20.66 -7.76
N LEU A 56 12.80 20.52 -8.74
CA LEU A 56 11.43 20.01 -8.56
C LEU A 56 11.36 18.60 -9.17
N ALA A 57 10.57 17.72 -8.57
CA ALA A 57 10.41 16.36 -9.06
C ALA A 57 8.97 15.88 -8.95
N ALA A 58 8.59 14.97 -9.86
CA ALA A 58 7.37 14.19 -9.80
C ALA A 58 7.63 12.75 -10.28
N GLU A 59 6.95 11.79 -9.70
CA GLU A 59 6.90 10.43 -10.21
C GLU A 59 5.68 10.28 -11.11
N VAL A 60 5.90 9.79 -12.32
CA VAL A 60 4.89 9.74 -13.38
C VAL A 60 4.89 8.37 -14.03
N ARG A 61 3.74 7.97 -14.56
CA ARG A 61 3.57 6.70 -15.27
C ARG A 61 3.36 6.96 -16.75
N ASP A 62 3.96 6.16 -17.61
CA ASP A 62 3.65 6.21 -19.04
C ASP A 62 2.42 5.36 -19.39
N CYS A 63 1.91 5.50 -20.62
CA CYS A 63 0.76 4.74 -21.11
C CYS A 63 1.01 3.22 -21.25
N ARG A 64 2.26 2.76 -21.09
CA ARG A 64 2.66 1.34 -21.08
C ARG A 64 2.84 0.80 -19.68
N GLY A 65 2.65 1.65 -18.65
CA GLY A 65 2.75 1.28 -17.25
C GLY A 65 4.16 1.42 -16.64
N ALA A 66 5.15 1.92 -17.38
CA ALA A 66 6.49 2.16 -16.84
C ALA A 66 6.52 3.44 -16.00
N TRP A 67 7.27 3.41 -14.90
CA TRP A 67 7.42 4.52 -13.98
C TRP A 67 8.68 5.32 -14.27
N TYR A 68 8.54 6.64 -14.21
CA TYR A 68 9.64 7.59 -14.38
C TYR A 68 9.65 8.64 -13.27
N SER A 69 10.85 8.99 -12.81
CA SER A 69 11.09 10.23 -12.06
C SER A 69 11.35 11.33 -13.06
N LEU A 70 10.51 12.36 -13.07
CA LEU A 70 10.66 13.55 -13.86
C LEU A 70 11.21 14.65 -12.96
N GLN A 71 12.36 15.23 -13.32
CA GLN A 71 13.02 16.25 -12.54
C GLN A 71 13.24 17.52 -13.38
N VAL A 72 12.92 18.66 -12.79
CA VAL A 72 13.22 19.98 -13.36
C VAL A 72 14.34 20.60 -12.56
N VAL A 73 15.48 20.83 -13.19
CA VAL A 73 16.72 21.29 -12.54
C VAL A 73 17.10 22.65 -13.12
N PRO A 74 17.40 23.70 -12.29
CA PRO A 74 17.86 24.98 -12.78
C PRO A 74 19.22 24.83 -13.45
N GLN A 75 19.35 25.34 -14.69
CA GLN A 75 20.60 25.29 -15.44
C GLN A 75 21.34 26.63 -15.40
N HIS A 76 20.64 27.73 -15.69
CA HIS A 76 21.21 29.06 -15.65
C HIS A 76 20.35 30.03 -14.82
N ARG A 77 21.03 30.94 -14.13
CA ARG A 77 20.43 32.10 -13.46
C ARG A 77 21.13 33.37 -13.92
N ASP A 78 20.38 34.46 -14.06
CA ASP A 78 20.92 35.76 -14.41
C ASP A 78 21.76 36.36 -13.28
N LYS A 79 22.34 37.54 -13.53
CA LYS A 79 23.16 38.27 -12.54
C LYS A 79 22.40 38.70 -11.30
N GLN A 80 21.07 38.69 -11.36
CA GLN A 80 20.15 38.96 -10.23
C GLN A 80 19.68 37.69 -9.53
N GLY A 81 20.18 36.48 -9.94
CA GLY A 81 19.79 35.18 -9.40
C GLY A 81 18.49 34.63 -9.95
N ARG A 82 17.83 35.30 -10.92
CA ARG A 82 16.56 34.84 -11.48
C ARG A 82 16.78 33.71 -12.48
N LEU A 83 15.89 32.72 -12.46
CA LEU A 83 15.94 31.56 -13.33
C LEU A 83 15.81 31.96 -14.82
N GLU A 84 16.77 31.56 -15.65
CA GLU A 84 16.79 31.80 -17.11
C GLU A 84 16.48 30.50 -17.88
N SER A 85 17.02 29.36 -17.42
CA SER A 85 16.80 28.10 -18.10
C SER A 85 16.78 26.92 -17.11
N VAL A 86 16.07 25.87 -17.49
CA VAL A 86 15.99 24.60 -16.77
C VAL A 86 16.32 23.44 -17.70
N VAL A 87 16.74 22.34 -17.09
CA VAL A 87 16.84 21.04 -17.74
C VAL A 87 15.74 20.16 -17.17
N VAL A 88 14.97 19.51 -18.04
CA VAL A 88 14.03 18.45 -17.65
C VAL A 88 14.73 17.11 -17.86
N ALA A 89 14.96 16.39 -16.78
CA ALA A 89 15.56 15.07 -16.78
C ALA A 89 14.51 14.00 -16.45
N THR A 90 14.61 12.88 -17.14
CA THR A 90 13.75 11.71 -16.87
C THR A 90 14.61 10.50 -16.53
N HIS A 91 14.23 9.79 -15.49
CA HIS A 91 14.87 8.55 -15.09
C HIS A 91 13.83 7.44 -14.94
N ASN A 92 14.06 6.28 -15.57
CA ASN A 92 13.17 5.13 -15.41
C ASN A 92 13.38 4.53 -14.01
N ILE A 93 12.32 4.53 -13.21
CA ILE A 93 12.29 4.00 -11.84
C ILE A 93 11.43 2.75 -11.69
N SER A 94 11.04 2.11 -12.81
CA SER A 94 10.16 0.93 -12.77
C SER A 94 10.73 -0.21 -11.93
N MET A 95 12.05 -0.43 -11.98
CA MET A 95 12.70 -1.45 -11.15
C MET A 95 12.67 -1.10 -9.66
N VAL A 96 12.80 0.19 -9.34
CA VAL A 96 12.71 0.68 -7.94
C VAL A 96 11.29 0.48 -7.43
N LYS A 97 10.29 0.88 -8.20
CA LYS A 97 8.86 0.69 -7.87
C LYS A 97 8.49 -0.80 -7.73
N HIS A 98 9.02 -1.64 -8.62
CA HIS A 98 8.80 -3.07 -8.53
C HIS A 98 9.44 -3.69 -7.27
N ALA A 99 10.67 -3.30 -6.94
CA ALA A 99 11.34 -3.74 -5.72
C ALA A 99 10.61 -3.24 -4.45
N GLU A 100 10.09 -2.00 -4.47
CA GLU A 100 9.26 -1.43 -3.41
C GLU A 100 7.98 -2.24 -3.22
N GLU A 101 7.24 -2.53 -4.29
CA GLU A 101 6.03 -3.36 -4.25
C GLU A 101 6.30 -4.78 -3.73
N LEU A 102 7.41 -5.40 -4.15
CA LEU A 102 7.82 -6.70 -3.61
C LEU A 102 8.19 -6.64 -2.12
N SER A 103 8.73 -5.51 -1.66
CA SER A 103 9.07 -5.29 -0.25
C SER A 103 7.82 -5.18 0.64
N TYR A 104 6.65 -4.92 0.06
CA TYR A 104 5.37 -4.79 0.75
C TYR A 104 4.57 -6.11 0.83
N GLN A 105 5.14 -7.23 0.38
CA GLN A 105 4.47 -8.52 0.43
C GLN A 105 5.11 -9.47 1.44
N ASP A 106 4.28 -10.24 2.14
CA ASP A 106 4.73 -11.38 2.94
C ASP A 106 5.01 -12.57 2.02
N LYS A 107 6.23 -13.09 2.09
CA LYS A 107 6.71 -14.15 1.17
C LYS A 107 5.99 -15.48 1.31
N LEU A 108 5.47 -15.80 2.52
CA LEU A 108 4.79 -17.06 2.78
C LEU A 108 3.34 -17.04 2.28
N THR A 109 2.65 -15.94 2.54
CA THR A 109 1.21 -15.82 2.31
C THR A 109 0.84 -15.01 1.08
N GLY A 110 1.75 -14.14 0.57
CA GLY A 110 1.49 -13.23 -0.53
C GLY A 110 0.53 -12.07 -0.17
N LEU A 111 0.17 -11.91 1.10
CA LEU A 111 -0.59 -10.76 1.59
C LEU A 111 0.33 -9.54 1.71
N ARG A 112 -0.25 -8.34 1.91
CA ARG A 112 0.55 -7.17 2.32
C ARG A 112 1.19 -7.45 3.67
N ASN A 113 2.38 -6.88 3.90
CA ASN A 113 3.13 -7.07 5.13
C ASN A 113 3.12 -5.83 6.03
N ARG A 114 3.82 -5.90 7.17
CA ARG A 114 3.97 -4.79 8.13
C ARG A 114 4.56 -3.52 7.50
N ASN A 115 5.53 -3.64 6.58
CA ASN A 115 6.13 -2.47 5.93
C ASN A 115 5.09 -1.68 5.12
N TYR A 116 4.16 -2.37 4.47
CA TYR A 116 3.04 -1.70 3.78
C TYR A 116 2.17 -0.92 4.77
N LEU A 117 1.80 -1.55 5.89
CA LEU A 117 1.00 -0.90 6.92
C LEU A 117 1.70 0.35 7.50
N GLU A 118 2.99 0.27 7.80
CA GLU A 118 3.77 1.39 8.33
C GLU A 118 3.90 2.55 7.32
N SER A 119 3.94 2.25 6.02
CA SER A 119 4.06 3.28 4.98
C SER A 119 2.73 3.95 4.59
N ARG A 120 1.58 3.28 4.82
CA ARG A 120 0.26 3.71 4.32
C ARG A 120 -0.82 3.79 5.38
N GLY A 121 -0.55 3.31 6.60
CA GLY A 121 -1.57 3.05 7.60
C GLY A 121 -2.38 4.27 8.02
N ASP A 122 -1.75 5.43 8.19
CA ASP A 122 -2.47 6.65 8.59
C ASP A 122 -3.40 7.15 7.48
N SER A 123 -3.02 7.02 6.20
CA SER A 123 -3.92 7.29 5.06
C SER A 123 -5.11 6.34 5.09
N LEU A 124 -4.85 5.04 5.25
CA LEU A 124 -5.90 4.01 5.26
C LEU A 124 -6.98 4.22 6.32
N VAL A 125 -6.64 4.83 7.47
CA VAL A 125 -7.59 5.05 8.56
C VAL A 125 -8.25 6.43 8.54
N ASN A 126 -7.92 7.32 7.60
CA ASN A 126 -8.43 8.69 7.57
C ASN A 126 -9.14 9.07 6.25
N GLU A 127 -8.87 8.38 5.15
CA GLU A 127 -9.36 8.79 3.82
C GLU A 127 -10.75 8.23 3.52
N ASP A 128 -11.07 7.00 3.94
CA ASP A 128 -12.24 6.23 3.50
C ASP A 128 -13.20 5.88 4.66
N LEU A 129 -13.51 6.88 5.49
CA LEU A 129 -14.37 6.70 6.68
C LEU A 129 -15.82 6.31 6.33
N PRO A 130 -16.49 5.53 7.20
CA PRO A 130 -15.94 4.85 8.38
C PRO A 130 -14.97 3.74 7.98
N VAL A 131 -13.90 3.52 8.77
CA VAL A 131 -12.94 2.46 8.54
C VAL A 131 -12.94 1.51 9.71
N SER A 132 -13.10 0.22 9.43
CA SER A 132 -12.93 -0.85 10.41
C SER A 132 -11.63 -1.59 10.22
N VAL A 133 -11.04 -2.00 11.34
CA VAL A 133 -9.82 -2.79 11.39
C VAL A 133 -10.12 -4.05 12.18
N ILE A 134 -9.84 -5.21 11.57
CA ILE A 134 -10.03 -6.52 12.18
C ILE A 134 -8.66 -7.17 12.36
N MET A 135 -8.25 -7.37 13.60
CA MET A 135 -6.99 -8.02 13.95
C MET A 135 -7.21 -9.48 14.28
N LEU A 136 -6.33 -10.34 13.78
CA LEU A 136 -6.38 -11.78 14.05
C LEU A 136 -5.01 -12.27 14.51
N ASP A 137 -5.04 -13.21 15.44
CA ASP A 137 -3.87 -13.96 15.91
C ASP A 137 -4.19 -15.46 15.80
N CYS A 138 -3.40 -16.19 15.00
CA CYS A 138 -3.61 -17.62 14.80
C CYS A 138 -3.38 -18.39 16.10
N ASN A 139 -4.39 -19.12 16.53
CA ASN A 139 -4.28 -19.92 17.73
C ASN A 139 -3.35 -21.13 17.51
N TYR A 140 -2.57 -21.46 18.51
CA TYR A 140 -1.76 -22.68 18.59
C TYR A 140 -0.67 -22.86 17.52
N LEU A 141 -0.25 -21.80 16.79
CA LEU A 141 0.83 -21.89 15.79
C LEU A 141 2.09 -22.55 16.37
N LYS A 142 2.52 -22.12 17.58
CA LYS A 142 3.69 -22.69 18.24
C LYS A 142 3.51 -24.19 18.52
N ARG A 143 2.36 -24.60 19.06
CA ARG A 143 2.03 -26.01 19.32
C ARG A 143 2.02 -26.84 18.03
N THR A 144 1.48 -26.28 16.94
CA THR A 144 1.47 -26.92 15.62
C THR A 144 2.91 -27.13 15.13
N ASN A 145 3.76 -26.11 15.23
CA ASN A 145 5.18 -26.22 14.87
C ASN A 145 5.92 -27.26 15.71
N ASP A 146 5.69 -27.26 17.03
CA ASP A 146 6.39 -28.16 17.96
C ASP A 146 6.00 -29.64 17.78
N ILE A 147 4.75 -29.92 17.35
CA ILE A 147 4.23 -31.29 17.19
C ILE A 147 4.43 -31.79 15.75
N TYR A 148 4.13 -30.96 14.75
CA TYR A 148 4.05 -31.37 13.34
C TYR A 148 5.13 -30.76 12.44
N GLY A 149 5.99 -29.90 13.01
CA GLY A 149 7.05 -29.21 12.27
C GLY A 149 6.59 -27.91 11.60
N HIS A 150 7.58 -27.12 11.19
CA HIS A 150 7.34 -25.78 10.61
C HIS A 150 6.52 -25.80 9.32
N GLU A 151 6.58 -26.86 8.53
CA GLU A 151 5.77 -26.98 7.30
C GLU A 151 4.27 -26.98 7.59
N MET A 152 3.84 -27.61 8.68
CA MET A 152 2.45 -27.60 9.08
C MET A 152 2.02 -26.25 9.67
N GLY A 153 2.90 -25.57 10.38
CA GLY A 153 2.66 -24.19 10.81
C GLY A 153 2.55 -23.22 9.63
N ASP A 154 3.40 -23.38 8.63
CA ASP A 154 3.31 -22.63 7.39
C ASP A 154 1.98 -22.88 6.65
N GLU A 155 1.49 -24.12 6.67
CA GLU A 155 0.20 -24.48 6.08
C GLU A 155 -0.95 -23.84 6.85
N LEU A 156 -0.91 -23.79 8.19
CA LEU A 156 -1.86 -23.05 9.03
C LEU A 156 -1.94 -21.59 8.61
N LEU A 157 -0.79 -20.94 8.45
CA LEU A 157 -0.69 -19.54 8.03
C LEU A 157 -1.20 -19.33 6.61
N ARG A 158 -0.92 -20.23 5.67
CA ARG A 158 -1.43 -20.15 4.28
C ARG A 158 -2.95 -20.30 4.24
N ARG A 159 -3.53 -21.26 5.00
CA ARG A 159 -4.98 -21.45 5.09
C ARG A 159 -5.66 -20.21 5.69
N THR A 160 -5.11 -19.65 6.77
CA THR A 160 -5.59 -18.39 7.34
C THR A 160 -5.57 -17.26 6.32
N ALA A 161 -4.45 -17.07 5.63
CA ALA A 161 -4.33 -16.05 4.57
C ALA A 161 -5.33 -16.25 3.43
N SER A 162 -5.63 -17.50 3.06
CA SER A 162 -6.61 -17.81 2.02
C SER A 162 -8.04 -17.38 2.41
N VAL A 163 -8.38 -17.56 3.70
CA VAL A 163 -9.66 -17.10 4.25
C VAL A 163 -9.74 -15.57 4.25
N LEU A 164 -8.70 -14.89 4.76
CA LEU A 164 -8.67 -13.42 4.73
C LEU A 164 -8.81 -12.88 3.31
N ARG A 165 -8.09 -13.46 2.34
CA ARG A 165 -8.18 -13.03 0.94
C ARG A 165 -9.58 -13.23 0.35
N ARG A 166 -10.24 -14.33 0.69
CA ARG A 166 -11.61 -14.63 0.24
C ARG A 166 -12.63 -13.66 0.83
N VAL A 167 -12.55 -13.39 2.15
CA VAL A 167 -13.44 -12.45 2.84
C VAL A 167 -13.17 -11.02 2.39
N ALA A 168 -11.90 -10.66 2.17
CA ALA A 168 -11.52 -9.34 1.69
C ALA A 168 -12.07 -9.02 0.28
N GLY A 169 -12.15 -10.01 -0.60
CA GLY A 169 -12.53 -9.75 -1.99
C GLY A 169 -11.63 -8.73 -2.66
N ALA A 170 -12.25 -7.77 -3.35
CA ALA A 170 -11.58 -6.63 -3.97
C ALA A 170 -11.63 -5.35 -3.12
N ASP A 171 -12.48 -5.32 -2.10
CA ASP A 171 -12.86 -4.10 -1.39
C ASP A 171 -12.02 -3.85 -0.12
N TYR A 172 -11.44 -4.91 0.44
CA TYR A 172 -10.72 -4.86 1.69
C TYR A 172 -9.25 -5.24 1.53
N LEU A 173 -8.42 -4.85 2.50
CA LEU A 173 -6.98 -5.01 2.43
C LEU A 173 -6.46 -6.01 3.48
N PRO A 174 -6.23 -7.28 3.09
CA PRO A 174 -5.70 -8.29 3.99
C PRO A 174 -4.18 -8.20 4.10
N MET A 175 -3.67 -8.29 5.33
CA MET A 175 -2.24 -8.21 5.65
C MET A 175 -1.81 -9.32 6.59
N ARG A 176 -0.51 -9.67 6.55
CA ARG A 176 0.17 -10.42 7.61
C ARG A 176 1.26 -9.55 8.22
N LEU A 177 1.17 -9.29 9.52
CA LEU A 177 2.09 -8.39 10.21
C LEU A 177 3.37 -9.07 10.67
N GLY A 178 3.33 -10.40 10.82
CA GLY A 178 4.46 -11.24 11.19
C GLY A 178 4.03 -12.35 12.16
N GLY A 179 4.81 -13.42 12.23
CA GLY A 179 4.45 -14.56 13.08
C GLY A 179 3.04 -15.10 12.76
N ASP A 180 2.15 -15.03 13.75
CA ASP A 180 0.76 -15.47 13.75
C ASP A 180 -0.25 -14.32 13.59
N GLU A 181 0.23 -13.06 13.46
CA GLU A 181 -0.62 -11.86 13.41
C GLU A 181 -1.05 -11.49 11.99
N PHE A 182 -2.35 -11.30 11.82
CA PHE A 182 -2.97 -10.81 10.58
C PHE A 182 -3.84 -9.59 10.85
N LEU A 183 -4.08 -8.81 9.81
CA LEU A 183 -4.91 -7.62 9.83
C LEU A 183 -5.77 -7.56 8.57
N LEU A 184 -7.03 -7.15 8.72
CA LEU A 184 -7.90 -6.79 7.62
C LEU A 184 -8.33 -5.33 7.82
N VAL A 185 -7.98 -4.46 6.87
CA VAL A 185 -8.46 -3.07 6.83
C VAL A 185 -9.66 -2.99 5.90
N CYS A 186 -10.75 -2.44 6.40
CA CYS A 186 -12.05 -2.40 5.75
C CYS A 186 -12.49 -0.94 5.59
N PRO A 187 -12.15 -0.27 4.45
CA PRO A 187 -12.67 1.06 4.13
C PRO A 187 -14.20 1.06 4.02
N HIS A 188 -14.83 2.22 4.23
CA HIS A 188 -16.27 2.44 4.15
C HIS A 188 -17.12 1.42 4.94
N THR A 189 -16.59 0.92 6.06
CA THR A 189 -17.18 -0.17 6.84
C THR A 189 -17.39 0.27 8.28
N ASP A 190 -18.64 0.28 8.70
CA ASP A 190 -19.03 0.55 10.07
C ASP A 190 -18.84 -0.65 11.02
N ASN A 191 -19.07 -0.46 12.30
CA ASN A 191 -18.85 -1.50 13.30
C ASN A 191 -19.79 -2.71 13.12
N GLU A 192 -21.04 -2.52 12.71
CA GLU A 192 -22.01 -3.61 12.51
C GLU A 192 -21.58 -4.50 11.35
N SER A 193 -21.22 -3.89 10.23
CA SER A 193 -20.69 -4.58 9.05
C SER A 193 -19.38 -5.32 9.36
N ALA A 194 -18.49 -4.70 10.16
CA ALA A 194 -17.23 -5.31 10.55
C ALA A 194 -17.42 -6.55 11.45
N LEU A 195 -18.42 -6.54 12.34
CA LEU A 195 -18.78 -7.72 13.13
C LEU A 195 -19.36 -8.85 12.25
N GLY A 196 -20.05 -8.50 11.17
CA GLY A 196 -20.45 -9.47 10.14
C GLY A 196 -19.24 -10.11 9.47
N LEU A 197 -18.25 -9.31 9.06
CA LEU A 197 -16.98 -9.82 8.49
C LEU A 197 -16.19 -10.70 9.47
N GLU A 198 -16.18 -10.34 10.76
CA GLU A 198 -15.59 -11.17 11.80
C GLU A 198 -16.24 -12.56 11.84
N GLN A 199 -17.56 -12.64 11.75
CA GLN A 199 -18.28 -13.90 11.71
C GLN A 199 -17.94 -14.71 10.45
N ASP A 200 -17.86 -14.04 9.29
CA ASP A 200 -17.46 -14.70 8.03
C ASP A 200 -16.02 -15.24 8.10
N LEU A 201 -15.12 -14.52 8.75
CA LEU A 201 -13.76 -14.99 9.01
C LEU A 201 -13.77 -16.26 9.87
N ARG A 202 -14.53 -16.28 10.97
CA ARG A 202 -14.65 -17.46 11.85
C ARG A 202 -15.20 -18.68 11.11
N LEU A 203 -16.26 -18.50 10.36
CA LEU A 203 -16.85 -19.57 9.53
C LEU A 203 -15.85 -20.04 8.46
N GLY A 204 -15.15 -19.11 7.85
CA GLY A 204 -14.11 -19.40 6.86
C GLY A 204 -12.95 -20.21 7.44
N LEU A 205 -12.45 -19.86 8.63
CA LEU A 205 -11.38 -20.58 9.32
C LEU A 205 -11.83 -22.01 9.71
N ALA A 206 -13.06 -22.15 10.20
CA ALA A 206 -13.62 -23.47 10.49
C ALA A 206 -13.76 -24.31 9.21
N ALA A 207 -14.16 -23.73 8.09
CA ALA A 207 -14.35 -24.44 6.82
C ALA A 207 -13.04 -24.92 6.17
N VAL A 208 -11.90 -24.30 6.48
CA VAL A 208 -10.58 -24.74 5.98
C VAL A 208 -9.84 -25.65 6.96
N SER A 209 -10.45 -25.95 8.12
CA SER A 209 -9.97 -26.94 9.07
C SER A 209 -10.31 -28.35 8.60
N ASP A 210 -9.45 -29.30 8.93
CA ASP A 210 -9.64 -30.73 8.69
C ASP A 210 -9.15 -31.57 9.89
N GLU A 211 -9.18 -32.91 9.77
CA GLU A 211 -8.72 -33.81 10.82
C GLU A 211 -7.22 -33.65 11.16
N ALA A 212 -6.41 -33.20 10.19
CA ALA A 212 -4.97 -33.04 10.35
C ALA A 212 -4.59 -31.68 10.93
N LEU A 213 -5.39 -30.64 10.65
CA LEU A 213 -5.06 -29.26 11.02
C LEU A 213 -6.31 -28.44 11.36
N THR A 214 -6.45 -28.09 12.64
CA THR A 214 -7.45 -27.13 13.09
C THR A 214 -6.94 -25.71 12.87
N VAL A 215 -7.66 -24.89 12.09
CA VAL A 215 -7.36 -23.51 11.83
C VAL A 215 -8.33 -22.62 12.61
N SER A 216 -7.81 -21.84 13.54
CA SER A 216 -8.59 -20.89 14.33
C SER A 216 -7.75 -19.66 14.68
N ALA A 217 -8.41 -18.56 14.95
CA ALA A 217 -7.76 -17.32 15.37
C ALA A 217 -8.58 -16.62 16.45
N SER A 218 -7.89 -15.90 17.32
CA SER A 218 -8.49 -14.89 18.19
C SER A 218 -8.65 -13.61 17.41
N ILE A 219 -9.83 -12.95 17.47
CA ILE A 219 -10.17 -11.84 16.60
C ILE A 219 -10.58 -10.63 17.43
N GLY A 220 -10.14 -9.44 17.02
CA GLY A 220 -10.55 -8.17 17.62
C GLY A 220 -10.87 -7.14 16.55
N VAL A 221 -11.99 -6.46 16.73
CA VAL A 221 -12.52 -5.43 15.83
C VAL A 221 -12.38 -4.07 16.45
N ALA A 222 -12.04 -3.05 15.65
CA ALA A 222 -12.11 -1.63 16.00
C ALA A 222 -12.57 -0.82 14.79
N THR A 223 -13.40 0.19 15.02
CA THR A 223 -13.95 1.07 13.97
C THR A 223 -13.62 2.52 14.26
N VAL A 224 -13.28 3.25 13.23
CA VAL A 224 -13.08 4.70 13.21
C VAL A 224 -14.18 5.36 12.40
N GLU A 225 -14.92 6.25 13.01
CA GLU A 225 -16.02 6.98 12.37
C GLU A 225 -15.65 8.41 11.98
N THR A 226 -14.63 8.98 12.64
CA THR A 226 -14.21 10.37 12.45
C THR A 226 -12.72 10.49 12.19
N ALA A 227 -12.35 11.44 11.34
CA ALA A 227 -10.95 11.73 11.04
C ALA A 227 -10.15 12.21 12.26
N GLY A 228 -8.84 12.08 12.19
CA GLY A 228 -7.90 12.51 13.25
C GLY A 228 -7.41 11.38 14.15
N ASN A 229 -7.79 10.14 13.87
CA ASN A 229 -7.21 8.99 14.53
C ASN A 229 -5.91 8.57 13.81
N THR A 230 -4.92 8.13 14.58
CA THR A 230 -3.74 7.48 14.01
C THR A 230 -4.00 5.98 13.85
N LEU A 231 -3.26 5.35 12.93
CA LEU A 231 -3.27 3.88 12.85
C LEU A 231 -2.98 3.23 14.21
N ALA A 232 -2.05 3.80 14.99
CA ALA A 232 -1.69 3.28 16.30
C ALA A 232 -2.86 3.27 17.30
N ASP A 233 -3.75 4.27 17.23
CA ASP A 233 -4.93 4.32 18.10
C ASP A 233 -5.91 3.20 17.78
N VAL A 234 -6.22 3.00 16.50
CA VAL A 234 -7.15 1.96 16.03
C VAL A 234 -6.57 0.57 16.30
N TYR A 235 -5.31 0.39 15.95
CA TYR A 235 -4.58 -0.87 16.18
C TYR A 235 -4.64 -1.27 17.66
N ARG A 236 -4.36 -0.34 18.58
CA ARG A 236 -4.40 -0.59 20.02
C ARG A 236 -5.76 -1.07 20.51
N VAL A 237 -6.86 -0.55 19.96
CA VAL A 237 -8.22 -0.97 20.31
C VAL A 237 -8.51 -2.37 19.77
N ALA A 238 -8.18 -2.64 18.51
CA ALA A 238 -8.36 -3.95 17.89
C ALA A 238 -7.52 -5.02 18.61
N ASP A 239 -6.25 -4.74 18.90
CA ASP A 239 -5.34 -5.61 19.63
C ASP A 239 -5.87 -5.93 21.04
N HIS A 240 -6.32 -4.91 21.76
CA HIS A 240 -6.93 -5.12 23.09
C HIS A 240 -8.13 -6.08 23.02
N ASN A 241 -9.01 -5.91 22.06
CA ASN A 241 -10.19 -6.76 21.87
C ASN A 241 -9.80 -8.20 21.53
N MET A 242 -8.85 -8.38 20.59
CA MET A 242 -8.29 -9.68 20.22
C MET A 242 -7.62 -10.38 21.43
N TYR A 243 -6.82 -9.65 22.20
CA TYR A 243 -6.13 -10.21 23.37
C TYR A 243 -7.08 -10.70 24.48
N ARG A 244 -8.20 -10.01 24.67
CA ARG A 244 -9.26 -10.46 25.59
C ARG A 244 -9.80 -11.82 25.17
N GLU A 245 -10.07 -12.02 23.90
CA GLU A 245 -10.51 -13.31 23.37
C GLU A 245 -9.41 -14.37 23.50
N LYS A 246 -8.16 -14.05 23.12
CA LYS A 246 -7.02 -14.97 23.21
C LYS A 246 -6.87 -15.54 24.62
N ARG A 247 -7.02 -14.72 25.65
CA ARG A 247 -7.00 -15.18 27.04
C ARG A 247 -8.09 -16.20 27.36
N THR A 248 -9.28 -16.02 26.83
CA THR A 248 -10.41 -16.94 27.03
C THR A 248 -10.16 -18.27 26.32
N VAL A 249 -9.68 -18.24 25.08
CA VAL A 249 -9.33 -19.45 24.31
C VAL A 249 -8.23 -20.26 25.00
N HIS A 250 -7.18 -19.60 25.50
CA HIS A 250 -6.09 -20.28 26.19
C HIS A 250 -6.51 -20.83 27.53
N ALA A 251 -7.42 -20.18 28.26
CA ALA A 251 -7.94 -20.71 29.53
C ALA A 251 -8.77 -21.99 29.30
N GLN A 252 -9.55 -22.04 28.22
CA GLN A 252 -10.34 -23.24 27.86
C GLN A 252 -9.47 -24.37 27.27
N GLY A 253 -8.36 -24.05 26.61
CA GLY A 253 -7.44 -25.03 26.03
C GLY A 253 -6.40 -25.60 27.03
N ALA A 254 -6.32 -25.07 28.24
CA ALA A 254 -5.45 -25.60 29.30
C ALA A 254 -6.08 -26.77 30.05
N ASP A 255 -7.37 -27.03 29.81
CA ASP A 255 -8.11 -28.14 30.45
C ASP A 255 -8.25 -29.39 29.53
N CYS A 256 -7.51 -29.44 28.40
CA CYS A 256 -7.53 -30.59 27.46
C CYS A 256 -6.16 -31.20 27.27
#